data_0a23ed41fc1f4e5c4f1101e5a6c9a0a5
#
_entry.id   0a23ed41fc1f4e5c4f1101e5a6c9a0a5
#
_cell.length_a   1.000
_cell.length_b   1.000
_cell.length_c   1.000
_cell.angle_alpha   90.00
_cell.angle_beta   90.00
_cell.angle_gamma   90.00
#
_symmetry.space_group_name_H-M   'P 1'
#
loop_
_entity.id
_entity.type
_entity.pdbx_description
1 polymer ?
#
loop_
_entity_poly.entity_id
_entity_poly.type
_entity_poly.pdbx_seq_one_letter_code
_entity_poly.pdbx_strand_id
1 'polypeptide(L)'
;MIWPFRRKSKKRMARIVIDEPITSSTRVSILKALKQIEDREFPALIVRIDSPGGTVGDSQEIYSAIKRLKDNGCKVIASFGNISASGGVYIGVASDKIVANPGTITGSIGVIIRGNNCLLYTSPSPRDA
;
A
#
# COMPACT_ATOMS: atom_id res chain seq x y z
N MET A 1 25.58 -19.33 -39.08
CA MET A 1 25.03 -19.35 -37.69
C MET A 1 24.54 -17.95 -37.34
N ILE A 2 23.24 -17.78 -37.19
CA ILE A 2 22.65 -16.48 -36.85
C ILE A 2 22.62 -16.42 -35.34
N TRP A 3 23.39 -15.50 -34.76
CA TRP A 3 23.29 -15.20 -33.35
C TRP A 3 21.91 -14.61 -33.09
N PRO A 4 21.10 -15.17 -32.19
CA PRO A 4 19.91 -14.47 -31.74
C PRO A 4 20.40 -13.20 -31.03
N PHE A 5 20.15 -12.05 -31.65
CA PHE A 5 20.26 -10.78 -30.95
C PHE A 5 19.31 -10.87 -29.74
N ARG A 6 19.89 -11.18 -28.59
CA ARG A 6 19.19 -11.04 -27.34
C ARG A 6 18.86 -9.55 -27.21
N ARG A 7 17.65 -9.18 -27.60
CA ARG A 7 17.14 -7.85 -27.24
C ARG A 7 17.44 -7.69 -25.76
N LYS A 8 18.35 -6.77 -25.41
CA LYS A 8 18.46 -6.32 -24.04
C LYS A 8 17.04 -5.97 -23.65
N SER A 9 16.41 -6.78 -22.81
CA SER A 9 15.09 -6.43 -22.29
C SER A 9 15.27 -5.07 -21.65
N LYS A 10 14.60 -4.06 -22.18
CA LYS A 10 14.58 -2.76 -21.53
C LYS A 10 14.10 -3.06 -20.11
N LYS A 11 14.97 -2.85 -19.13
CA LYS A 11 14.60 -3.03 -17.73
C LYS A 11 13.45 -2.08 -17.46
N ARG A 12 12.24 -2.60 -17.47
CA ARG A 12 11.02 -1.82 -17.23
C ARG A 12 10.75 -1.81 -15.75
N MET A 13 10.27 -0.71 -15.28
CA MET A 13 9.85 -0.53 -13.90
C MET A 13 8.48 0.12 -13.88
N ALA A 14 7.57 -0.43 -13.12
CA ALA A 14 6.26 0.14 -12.90
C ALA A 14 6.26 1.06 -11.68
N ARG A 15 5.33 1.99 -11.62
CA ARG A 15 5.11 2.87 -10.49
C ARG A 15 3.62 3.02 -10.25
N ILE A 16 3.21 2.85 -9.02
CA ILE A 16 1.87 3.19 -8.55
C ILE A 16 1.94 4.22 -7.43
N VAL A 17 0.89 5.01 -7.28
CA VAL A 17 0.82 6.08 -6.29
C VAL A 17 -0.44 5.91 -5.45
N ILE A 18 -0.28 5.94 -4.13
CA ILE A 18 -1.35 6.00 -3.16
C ILE A 18 -1.15 7.32 -2.39
N ASP A 19 -1.87 8.36 -2.79
CA ASP A 19 -1.71 9.72 -2.27
C ASP A 19 -3.00 10.27 -1.66
N GLU A 20 -3.86 9.39 -1.24
CA GLU A 20 -5.17 9.70 -0.66
C GLU A 20 -5.47 8.75 0.50
N PRO A 21 -6.50 9.04 1.33
CA PRO A 21 -7.01 8.05 2.29
C PRO A 21 -7.41 6.76 1.59
N ILE A 22 -7.11 5.63 2.22
CA ILE A 22 -7.38 4.31 1.65
C ILE A 22 -8.84 3.95 1.87
N THR A 23 -9.57 3.92 0.76
CA THR A 23 -10.99 3.57 0.70
C THR A 23 -11.20 2.39 -0.25
N SER A 24 -12.44 1.93 -0.39
CA SER A 24 -12.78 0.90 -1.39
C SER A 24 -12.49 1.37 -2.81
N SER A 25 -12.68 2.65 -3.11
CA SER A 25 -12.33 3.24 -4.40
C SER A 25 -10.82 3.17 -4.68
N THR A 26 -10.00 3.50 -3.68
CA THR A 26 -8.53 3.35 -3.75
C THR A 26 -8.15 1.90 -4.01
N ARG A 27 -8.71 0.97 -3.26
CA ARG A 27 -8.46 -0.46 -3.43
C ARG A 27 -8.77 -0.93 -4.85
N VAL A 28 -9.95 -0.63 -5.37
CA VAL A 28 -10.35 -1.05 -6.73
C VAL A 28 -9.36 -0.54 -7.77
N SER A 29 -8.98 0.72 -7.71
CA SER A 29 -8.04 1.35 -8.63
C SER A 29 -6.64 0.70 -8.55
N ILE A 30 -6.14 0.52 -7.34
CA ILE A 30 -4.79 -0.03 -7.11
C ILE A 30 -4.73 -1.52 -7.49
N LEU A 31 -5.73 -2.30 -7.14
CA LEU A 31 -5.77 -3.73 -7.52
C LEU A 31 -5.80 -3.90 -9.04
N LYS A 32 -6.52 -3.04 -9.74
CA LYS A 32 -6.54 -3.03 -11.21
C LYS A 32 -5.16 -2.74 -11.79
N ALA A 33 -4.47 -1.74 -11.26
CA ALA A 33 -3.11 -1.41 -11.67
C ALA A 33 -2.12 -2.54 -11.38
N LEU A 34 -2.20 -3.14 -10.20
CA LEU A 34 -1.34 -4.27 -9.81
C LEU A 34 -1.57 -5.48 -10.70
N LYS A 35 -2.81 -5.76 -11.10
CA LYS A 35 -3.13 -6.84 -12.04
C LYS A 35 -2.48 -6.61 -13.41
N GLN A 36 -2.51 -5.38 -13.91
CA GLN A 36 -1.85 -5.03 -15.16
C GLN A 36 -0.32 -5.19 -15.07
N ILE A 37 0.27 -4.85 -13.93
CA ILE A 37 1.70 -5.01 -13.67
C ILE A 37 2.08 -6.49 -13.67
N GLU A 38 1.26 -7.32 -13.03
CA GLU A 38 1.43 -8.78 -13.01
C GLU A 38 1.33 -9.37 -14.43
N ASP A 39 0.28 -9.03 -15.17
CA ASP A 39 0.03 -9.56 -16.52
C ASP A 39 1.13 -9.17 -17.52
N ARG A 40 1.73 -8.01 -17.34
CA ARG A 40 2.83 -7.51 -18.18
C ARG A 40 4.22 -7.94 -17.68
N GLU A 41 4.27 -8.70 -16.61
CA GLU A 41 5.51 -9.24 -16.03
C GLU A 41 6.59 -8.18 -15.78
N PHE A 42 6.22 -7.06 -15.16
CA PHE A 42 7.19 -6.05 -14.77
C PHE A 42 8.16 -6.62 -13.74
N PRO A 43 9.47 -6.50 -13.95
CA PRO A 43 10.46 -7.03 -13.00
C PRO A 43 10.60 -6.22 -11.73
N ALA A 44 10.13 -4.97 -11.72
CA ALA A 44 10.23 -4.09 -10.57
C ALA A 44 9.03 -3.14 -10.47
N LEU A 45 8.68 -2.78 -9.25
CA LEU A 45 7.58 -1.89 -8.90
C LEU A 45 8.02 -0.92 -7.81
N ILE A 46 7.74 0.36 -8.00
CA ILE A 46 7.78 1.36 -6.93
C ILE A 46 6.34 1.66 -6.51
N VAL A 47 6.09 1.54 -5.21
CA VAL A 47 4.83 1.94 -4.58
C VAL A 47 5.09 3.24 -3.82
N ARG A 48 4.66 4.35 -4.40
CA ARG A 48 4.72 5.65 -3.73
C ARG A 48 3.52 5.80 -2.82
N ILE A 49 3.76 5.99 -1.52
CA ILE A 49 2.71 6.09 -0.50
C ILE A 49 2.82 7.44 0.20
N ASP A 50 1.76 8.23 0.09
CA ASP A 50 1.58 9.51 0.77
C ASP A 50 0.15 9.55 1.30
N SER A 51 -0.12 8.79 2.36
CA SER A 51 -1.46 8.50 2.86
C SER A 51 -1.48 8.38 4.38
N PRO A 52 -2.51 8.94 5.02
CA PRO A 52 -2.71 8.76 6.46
C PRO A 52 -3.23 7.35 6.83
N GLY A 53 -3.51 6.51 5.84
CA GLY A 53 -4.17 5.22 6.02
C GLY A 53 -5.66 5.29 5.68
N GLY A 54 -6.42 4.34 6.18
CA GLY A 54 -7.85 4.24 5.92
C GLY A 54 -8.43 2.94 6.45
N THR A 55 -9.35 2.35 5.69
CA THR A 55 -10.01 1.11 6.08
C THR A 55 -9.07 -0.08 6.05
N VAL A 56 -9.19 -0.93 7.06
CA VAL A 56 -8.28 -2.07 7.27
C VAL A 56 -8.42 -3.13 6.17
N GLY A 57 -9.65 -3.49 5.83
CA GLY A 57 -9.90 -4.49 4.79
C GLY A 57 -9.34 -4.09 3.44
N ASP A 58 -9.53 -2.85 3.04
CA ASP A 58 -9.01 -2.33 1.77
C ASP A 58 -7.47 -2.30 1.77
N SER A 59 -6.87 -1.88 2.88
CA SER A 59 -5.42 -1.90 3.05
C SER A 59 -4.86 -3.32 3.00
N GLN A 60 -5.53 -4.28 3.60
CA GLN A 60 -5.13 -5.69 3.60
C GLN A 60 -5.18 -6.30 2.20
N GLU A 61 -6.19 -6.00 1.42
CA GLU A 61 -6.27 -6.52 0.04
C GLU A 61 -5.15 -5.97 -0.84
N ILE A 62 -4.82 -4.68 -0.69
CA ILE A 62 -3.69 -4.07 -1.40
C ILE A 62 -2.36 -4.70 -0.93
N TYR A 63 -2.17 -4.85 0.37
CA TYR A 63 -1.01 -5.54 0.95
C TYR A 63 -0.82 -6.93 0.34
N SER A 64 -1.89 -7.73 0.32
CA SER A 64 -1.83 -9.11 -0.17
C SER A 64 -1.49 -9.17 -1.66
N ALA A 65 -2.00 -8.25 -2.46
CA ALA A 65 -1.71 -8.18 -3.88
C ALA A 65 -0.25 -7.81 -4.15
N ILE A 66 0.31 -6.85 -3.42
CA ILE A 66 1.73 -6.47 -3.52
C ILE A 66 2.62 -7.62 -3.07
N LYS A 67 2.29 -8.27 -1.96
CA LYS A 67 3.03 -9.43 -1.46
C LYS A 67 3.07 -10.56 -2.47
N ARG A 68 1.96 -10.83 -3.14
CA ARG A 68 1.92 -11.84 -4.20
C ARG A 68 2.83 -11.50 -5.37
N LEU A 69 2.84 -10.24 -5.83
CA LEU A 69 3.78 -9.79 -6.86
C LEU A 69 5.23 -10.00 -6.43
N LYS A 70 5.56 -9.63 -5.21
CA LYS A 70 6.89 -9.82 -4.64
C LYS A 70 7.28 -11.31 -4.60
N ASP A 71 6.40 -12.14 -4.11
CA ASP A 71 6.64 -13.59 -4.00
C ASP A 71 6.79 -14.25 -5.39
N ASN A 72 6.20 -13.66 -6.42
CA ASN A 72 6.32 -14.11 -7.82
C ASN A 72 7.54 -13.50 -8.55
N GLY A 73 8.42 -12.83 -7.85
CA GLY A 73 9.71 -12.37 -8.38
C GLY A 73 9.78 -10.91 -8.80
N CYS A 74 8.72 -10.13 -8.64
CA CYS A 74 8.78 -8.69 -8.84
C CYS A 74 9.47 -8.01 -7.66
N LYS A 75 10.50 -7.22 -7.91
CA LYS A 75 11.15 -6.41 -6.86
C LYS A 75 10.28 -5.21 -6.53
N VAL A 76 9.89 -5.08 -5.27
CA VAL A 76 8.99 -4.02 -4.82
C VAL A 76 9.68 -3.11 -3.81
N ILE A 77 9.64 -1.81 -4.07
CA ILE A 77 10.14 -0.78 -3.16
C ILE A 77 8.97 0.15 -2.83
N ALA A 78 8.73 0.33 -1.54
CA ALA A 78 7.83 1.37 -1.06
C ALA A 78 8.61 2.67 -0.85
N SER A 79 8.09 3.75 -1.39
CA SER A 79 8.64 5.10 -1.21
C SER A 79 7.62 5.95 -0.45
N PHE A 80 7.92 6.27 0.79
CA PHE A 80 7.05 7.09 1.63
C PHE A 80 7.22 8.58 1.33
N GLY A 81 6.10 9.28 1.21
CA GLY A 81 6.08 10.73 0.96
C GLY A 81 6.10 11.54 2.25
N ASN A 82 5.24 12.54 2.33
CA ASN A 82 5.10 13.35 3.54
C ASN A 82 4.56 12.54 4.73
N ILE A 83 3.61 11.66 4.44
CA ILE A 83 2.98 10.81 5.43
C ILE A 83 2.78 9.40 4.86
N SER A 84 3.10 8.40 5.64
CA SER A 84 2.67 7.03 5.42
C SER A 84 2.39 6.43 6.79
N ALA A 85 1.13 6.47 7.18
CA ALA A 85 0.71 6.08 8.53
C ALA A 85 -0.39 5.03 8.48
N SER A 86 -0.51 4.24 9.54
CA SER A 86 -1.55 3.21 9.70
C SER A 86 -1.58 2.26 8.48
N GLY A 87 -2.68 2.24 7.71
CA GLY A 87 -2.79 1.42 6.51
C GLY A 87 -1.70 1.68 5.46
N GLY A 88 -1.16 2.89 5.38
CA GLY A 88 -0.04 3.23 4.50
C GLY A 88 1.24 2.47 4.88
N VAL A 89 1.56 2.39 6.16
CA VAL A 89 2.68 1.56 6.66
C VAL A 89 2.40 0.09 6.39
N TYR A 90 1.20 -0.36 6.67
CA TYR A 90 0.79 -1.75 6.47
C TYR A 90 1.01 -2.20 5.02
N ILE A 91 0.59 -1.39 4.06
CA ILE A 91 0.83 -1.65 2.63
C ILE A 91 2.32 -1.65 2.31
N GLY A 92 3.07 -0.69 2.85
CA GLY A 92 4.51 -0.57 2.62
C GLY A 92 5.30 -1.78 3.09
N VAL A 93 4.87 -2.44 4.16
CA VAL A 93 5.53 -3.64 4.71
C VAL A 93 5.48 -4.84 3.76
N ALA A 94 4.57 -4.85 2.79
CA ALA A 94 4.55 -5.87 1.75
C ALA A 94 5.76 -5.81 0.81
N SER A 95 6.50 -4.71 0.80
CA SER A 95 7.62 -4.46 -0.10
C SER A 95 8.92 -5.13 0.35
N ASP A 96 9.89 -5.24 -0.55
CA ASP A 96 11.24 -5.69 -0.21
C ASP A 96 12.00 -4.64 0.62
N LYS A 97 11.80 -3.36 0.31
CA LYS A 97 12.41 -2.23 1.00
C LYS A 97 11.43 -1.09 1.15
N ILE A 98 11.61 -0.33 2.21
CA ILE A 98 10.93 0.93 2.46
C ILE A 98 11.96 2.05 2.47
N VAL A 99 11.71 3.08 1.68
CA VAL A 99 12.51 4.32 1.66
C VAL A 99 11.63 5.45 2.17
N ALA A 100 12.12 6.19 3.14
CA ALA A 100 11.43 7.36 3.70
C ALA A 100 12.40 8.53 3.82
N ASN A 101 11.88 9.74 3.75
CA ASN A 101 12.65 10.94 4.05
C ASN A 101 12.75 11.13 5.57
N PRO A 102 13.79 11.84 6.07
CA PRO A 102 13.89 12.14 7.49
C PRO A 102 12.67 12.86 8.07
N GLY A 103 11.97 13.65 7.25
CA GLY A 103 10.77 14.38 7.65
C GLY A 103 9.46 13.61 7.44
N THR A 104 9.49 12.38 6.98
CA THR A 104 8.29 11.58 6.76
C THR A 104 7.58 11.28 8.07
N ILE A 105 6.29 11.57 8.13
CA ILE A 105 5.43 11.14 9.24
C ILE A 105 5.02 9.71 8.99
N THR A 106 5.38 8.80 9.87
CA THR A 106 5.09 7.37 9.72
C THR A 106 4.77 6.72 11.06
N GLY A 107 4.25 5.51 11.01
CA GLY A 107 3.83 4.77 12.20
C GLY A 107 2.33 4.83 12.42
N SER A 108 1.89 5.08 13.65
CA SER A 108 0.46 5.11 14.02
C SER A 108 -0.29 3.84 13.61
N ILE A 109 0.33 2.69 13.86
CA ILE A 109 -0.25 1.38 13.53
C ILE A 109 -1.30 1.06 14.59
N GLY A 110 -2.55 0.93 14.14
CA GLY A 110 -3.66 0.59 15.03
C GLY A 110 -4.97 0.51 14.29
N VAL A 111 -5.96 -0.08 14.94
CA VAL A 111 -7.33 -0.19 14.42
C VAL A 111 -8.27 0.53 15.37
N ILE A 112 -9.06 1.44 14.83
CA ILE A 112 -10.08 2.18 15.57
C ILE A 112 -11.44 1.76 15.03
N ILE A 113 -12.32 1.34 15.94
CA ILE A 113 -13.72 1.11 15.64
C ILE A 113 -14.49 2.31 16.23
N ARG A 114 -15.21 3.00 15.37
CA ARG A 114 -16.14 4.08 15.78
C ARG A 114 -17.55 3.60 15.56
N GLY A 115 -18.37 3.77 16.57
CA GLY A 115 -19.80 3.49 16.50
C GLY A 115 -20.59 4.46 17.37
N ASN A 116 -21.84 4.67 17.02
CA ASN A 116 -22.78 5.39 17.86
C ASN A 116 -23.47 4.38 18.78
N ASN A 117 -23.34 4.61 20.09
CA ASN A 117 -24.08 3.85 21.07
C ASN A 117 -25.14 4.76 21.70
N CYS A 118 -26.40 4.42 21.53
CA CYS A 118 -27.51 5.16 22.13
C CYS A 118 -27.43 5.26 23.64
N LEU A 119 -26.72 4.33 24.30
CA LEU A 119 -26.49 4.34 25.74
C LEU A 119 -25.54 5.46 26.19
N LEU A 120 -24.77 6.06 25.29
CA LEU A 120 -23.89 7.20 25.61
C LEU A 120 -24.66 8.44 26.07
N TYR A 121 -25.95 8.55 25.73
CA TYR A 121 -26.81 9.65 26.17
C TYR A 121 -27.43 9.41 27.55
N THR A 122 -27.35 8.18 28.06
CA THR A 122 -27.98 7.77 29.31
C THR A 122 -26.99 7.24 30.37
N SER A 123 -25.76 6.97 29.97
CA SER A 123 -24.71 6.43 30.84
C SER A 123 -23.44 7.23 30.70
N PRO A 124 -22.72 7.50 31.80
CA PRO A 124 -21.41 8.14 31.72
C PRO A 124 -20.44 7.27 30.92
N SER A 125 -19.57 7.93 30.13
CA SER A 125 -18.49 7.26 29.45
C SER A 125 -17.53 6.63 30.47
N PRO A 126 -16.93 5.47 30.21
CA PRO A 126 -15.89 4.91 31.08
C PRO A 126 -14.70 5.83 31.33
N ARG A 127 -14.52 6.86 30.50
CA ARG A 127 -13.47 7.87 30.68
C ARG A 127 -13.86 8.97 31.67
N ASP A 128 -15.15 9.08 31.96
CA ASP A 128 -15.70 10.09 32.88
C ASP A 128 -15.90 9.52 34.30
N ALA A 129 -15.59 8.26 34.47
CA ALA A 129 -15.65 7.57 35.74
C ALA A 129 -14.34 7.69 36.52
#